data_6b44cccf924cecae81e533c2d1583401
#
_entry.id   6b44cccf924cecae81e533c2d1583401
#
_cell.length_a   1.000
_cell.length_b   1.000
_cell.length_c   1.000
_cell.angle_alpha   90.00
_cell.angle_beta   90.00
_cell.angle_gamma   90.00
#
_symmetry.space_group_name_H-M   'P 1'
#
loop_
_entity.id
_entity.type
_entity.pdbx_description
1 polymer ?
#
loop_
_entity_poly.entity_id
_entity_poly.type
_entity_poly.pdbx_seq_one_letter_code
_entity_poly.pdbx_strand_id
1 'polypeptide(L)'
;MRETPVTVVGTLVSDMRPRRVGPDGTLVLNFRVACTERRFDKASDSWMDGDSLYLSVNCWRRLAENAASLVKGDPVIVSGKLRTREWTTDQGERRSVVELEANAVGPDLARCAATVRKQRREEPPRAGDDDATASPEEKPSDLLARADQPYRVSLSDLAEAARPLVPAPV
;
A
#
# COMPACT_ATOMS: atom_id res chain seq x y z
N MET A 1 -15.35 -20.91 2.18
CA MET A 1 -13.88 -21.01 2.08
C MET A 1 -13.28 -20.01 3.05
N ARG A 2 -12.41 -20.45 3.96
CA ARG A 2 -11.80 -19.52 4.93
C ARG A 2 -10.54 -18.93 4.31
N GLU A 3 -10.44 -17.60 4.28
CA GLU A 3 -9.24 -16.89 3.83
C GLU A 3 -8.27 -16.75 5.03
N THR A 4 -6.98 -16.69 4.74
CA THR A 4 -5.95 -16.44 5.76
C THR A 4 -5.43 -15.00 5.58
N PRO A 5 -6.08 -14.02 6.19
CA PRO A 5 -5.64 -12.64 6.11
C PRO A 5 -4.36 -12.46 6.92
N VAL A 6 -3.45 -11.65 6.39
CA VAL A 6 -2.20 -11.29 7.05
C VAL A 6 -1.81 -9.86 6.69
N THR A 7 -1.18 -9.18 7.63
CA THR A 7 -0.52 -7.90 7.39
C THR A 7 0.96 -8.06 7.75
N VAL A 8 1.83 -7.67 6.83
CA VAL A 8 3.27 -7.72 7.00
C VAL A 8 3.86 -6.33 6.90
N VAL A 9 4.85 -6.05 7.74
CA VAL A 9 5.63 -4.82 7.74
C VAL A 9 7.07 -5.20 7.42
N GLY A 10 7.66 -4.56 6.43
CA GLY A 10 9.01 -4.93 6.00
C GLY A 10 9.64 -3.93 5.05
N THR A 11 10.66 -4.39 4.36
CA THR A 11 11.38 -3.61 3.35
C THR A 11 11.29 -4.33 2.01
N LEU A 12 11.08 -3.57 0.96
CA LEU A 12 11.06 -4.07 -0.40
C LEU A 12 12.48 -4.44 -0.84
N VAL A 13 12.72 -5.73 -1.12
CA VAL A 13 14.08 -6.24 -1.38
C VAL A 13 14.33 -6.67 -2.82
N SER A 14 13.31 -6.62 -3.67
CA SER A 14 13.45 -6.90 -5.10
C SER A 14 12.95 -5.74 -5.94
N ASP A 15 13.36 -5.72 -7.20
CA ASP A 15 12.76 -4.83 -8.19
C ASP A 15 11.31 -5.24 -8.46
N MET A 16 10.51 -4.27 -8.86
CA MET A 16 9.14 -4.46 -9.30
C MET A 16 9.12 -5.17 -10.65
N ARG A 17 8.40 -6.28 -10.74
CA ARG A 17 8.26 -7.06 -11.98
C ARG A 17 6.83 -7.01 -12.49
N PRO A 18 6.50 -6.04 -13.34
CA PRO A 18 5.19 -5.96 -13.96
C PRO A 18 5.07 -7.05 -15.04
N ARG A 19 3.92 -7.68 -15.11
CA ARG A 19 3.56 -8.62 -16.18
C ARG A 19 2.07 -8.52 -16.47
N ARG A 20 1.69 -8.84 -17.69
CA ARG A 20 0.29 -8.98 -18.08
C ARG A 20 -0.06 -10.46 -18.14
N VAL A 21 -1.22 -10.80 -17.59
CA VAL A 21 -1.69 -12.19 -17.49
C VAL A 21 -3.13 -12.30 -17.99
N GLY A 22 -3.46 -13.50 -18.49
CA GLY A 22 -4.79 -13.78 -19.04
C GLY A 22 -5.06 -13.11 -20.40
N PRO A 23 -6.18 -13.49 -21.04
CA PRO A 23 -6.58 -12.93 -22.34
C PRO A 23 -6.87 -11.43 -22.28
N ASP A 24 -7.34 -10.94 -21.12
CA ASP A 24 -7.67 -9.52 -20.90
C ASP A 24 -6.43 -8.66 -20.61
N GLY A 25 -5.23 -9.22 -20.60
CA GLY A 25 -3.98 -8.49 -20.34
C GLY A 25 -3.95 -7.85 -18.94
N THR A 26 -4.57 -8.46 -17.94
CA THR A 26 -4.62 -7.93 -16.57
C THR A 26 -3.21 -7.70 -16.02
N LEU A 27 -2.94 -6.49 -15.55
CA LEU A 27 -1.66 -6.14 -14.95
C LEU A 27 -1.50 -6.81 -13.58
N VAL A 28 -0.36 -7.47 -13.40
CA VAL A 28 0.11 -8.03 -12.12
C VAL A 28 1.50 -7.50 -11.85
N LEU A 29 1.73 -7.04 -10.65
CA LEU A 29 3.03 -6.61 -10.15
C LEU A 29 3.49 -7.59 -9.08
N ASN A 30 4.68 -8.17 -9.29
CA ASN A 30 5.30 -9.08 -8.32
C ASN A 30 6.56 -8.44 -7.73
N PHE A 31 6.74 -8.57 -6.41
CA PHE A 31 7.93 -8.13 -5.68
C PHE A 31 8.13 -8.95 -4.41
N ARG A 32 9.29 -8.80 -3.76
CA ARG A 32 9.60 -9.48 -2.49
C ARG A 32 9.76 -8.46 -1.38
N VAL A 33 9.19 -8.81 -0.21
CA VAL A 33 9.34 -8.06 1.04
C VAL A 33 10.13 -8.90 2.03
N ALA A 34 11.11 -8.29 2.69
CA ALA A 34 11.80 -8.86 3.83
C ALA A 34 11.23 -8.27 5.11
N CYS A 35 10.75 -9.13 5.98
CA CYS A 35 10.28 -8.79 7.32
C CYS A 35 11.32 -9.32 8.31
N THR A 36 12.14 -8.46 8.89
CA THR A 36 13.19 -8.84 9.83
C THR A 36 12.76 -8.49 11.24
N GLU A 37 12.77 -9.47 12.13
CA GLU A 37 12.54 -9.26 13.54
C GLU A 37 13.72 -8.48 14.13
N ARG A 38 13.44 -7.50 15.01
CA ARG A 38 14.46 -6.86 15.83
C ARG A 38 14.37 -7.37 17.24
N ARG A 39 15.44 -7.96 17.72
CA ARG A 39 15.56 -8.54 19.03
C ARG A 39 16.57 -7.77 19.86
N PHE A 40 16.22 -7.43 21.10
CA PHE A 40 17.16 -6.83 22.03
C PHE A 40 18.00 -7.92 22.68
N ASP A 41 19.30 -7.86 22.49
CA ASP A 41 20.28 -8.74 23.16
C ASP A 41 20.75 -8.09 24.46
N LYS A 42 20.38 -8.71 25.59
CA LYS A 42 20.74 -8.25 26.93
C LYS A 42 22.24 -8.42 27.23
N ALA A 43 22.94 -9.31 26.52
CA ALA A 43 24.36 -9.56 26.75
C ALA A 43 25.24 -8.45 26.14
N SER A 44 24.86 -7.95 24.99
CA SER A 44 25.55 -6.85 24.27
C SER A 44 24.91 -5.49 24.47
N ASP A 45 23.77 -5.42 25.22
CA ASP A 45 22.95 -4.22 25.45
C ASP A 45 22.60 -3.49 24.14
N SER A 46 22.30 -4.27 23.09
CA SER A 46 22.06 -3.75 21.76
C SER A 46 20.94 -4.44 21.03
N TRP A 47 20.34 -3.73 20.07
CA TRP A 47 19.33 -4.30 19.16
C TRP A 47 20.04 -5.03 18.02
N MET A 48 19.74 -6.31 17.89
CA MET A 48 20.21 -7.17 16.81
C MET A 48 19.08 -7.58 15.87
N ASP A 49 19.42 -7.82 14.62
CA ASP A 49 18.50 -8.41 13.68
C ASP A 49 18.33 -9.91 14.01
N GLY A 50 17.09 -10.34 14.16
CA GLY A 50 16.70 -11.72 14.36
C GLY A 50 16.35 -12.42 13.04
N ASP A 51 15.38 -13.34 13.10
CA ASP A 51 14.94 -14.09 11.93
C ASP A 51 14.31 -13.18 10.87
N SER A 52 14.56 -13.50 9.61
CA SER A 52 14.01 -12.78 8.46
C SER A 52 13.06 -13.66 7.67
N LEU A 53 11.82 -13.18 7.47
CA LEU A 53 10.84 -13.76 6.57
C LEU A 53 10.90 -13.04 5.22
N TYR A 54 11.09 -13.81 4.15
CA TYR A 54 11.02 -13.30 2.78
C TYR A 54 9.73 -13.76 2.13
N LEU A 55 8.87 -12.81 1.77
CA LEU A 55 7.56 -13.10 1.21
C LEU A 55 7.42 -12.51 -0.19
N SER A 56 6.94 -13.33 -1.14
CA SER A 56 6.57 -12.87 -2.47
C SER A 56 5.17 -12.26 -2.41
N VAL A 57 5.03 -11.05 -2.93
CA VAL A 57 3.79 -10.26 -2.95
C VAL A 57 3.31 -10.10 -4.38
N ASN A 58 2.03 -10.35 -4.61
CA ASN A 58 1.36 -10.15 -5.89
C ASN A 58 0.29 -9.06 -5.74
N CYS A 59 0.40 -7.98 -6.51
CA CYS A 59 -0.60 -6.93 -6.64
C CYS A 59 -1.30 -7.04 -7.98
N TRP A 60 -2.61 -6.81 -8.02
CA TRP A 60 -3.44 -6.98 -9.21
C TRP A 60 -4.07 -5.67 -9.66
N ARG A 61 -4.21 -5.49 -10.98
CA ARG A 61 -4.98 -4.39 -11.60
C ARG A 61 -4.51 -3.02 -11.10
N ARG A 62 -5.44 -2.19 -10.64
CA ARG A 62 -5.16 -0.84 -10.14
C ARG A 62 -4.16 -0.79 -8.98
N LEU A 63 -4.20 -1.79 -8.08
CA LEU A 63 -3.19 -1.87 -7.01
C LEU A 63 -1.79 -2.08 -7.59
N ALA A 64 -1.66 -2.88 -8.64
CA ALA A 64 -0.39 -3.08 -9.34
C ALA A 64 0.13 -1.79 -9.99
N GLU A 65 -0.76 -1.01 -10.62
CA GLU A 65 -0.41 0.28 -11.23
C GLU A 65 0.11 1.27 -10.19
N ASN A 66 -0.59 1.38 -9.06
CA ASN A 66 -0.23 2.32 -8.00
C ASN A 66 1.03 1.90 -7.24
N ALA A 67 1.18 0.59 -6.96
CA ALA A 67 2.34 0.06 -6.27
C ALA A 67 3.64 0.16 -7.10
N ALA A 68 3.54 0.32 -8.42
CA ALA A 68 4.70 0.49 -9.32
C ALA A 68 5.53 1.77 -9.03
N SER A 69 5.00 2.70 -8.22
CA SER A 69 5.74 3.87 -7.76
C SER A 69 6.75 3.58 -6.63
N LEU A 70 6.62 2.42 -5.98
CA LEU A 70 7.55 1.98 -4.94
C LEU A 70 8.83 1.43 -5.56
N VAL A 71 9.95 1.56 -4.85
CA VAL A 71 11.25 1.10 -5.30
C VAL A 71 11.91 0.16 -4.28
N LYS A 72 12.90 -0.61 -4.71
CA LYS A 72 13.71 -1.44 -3.83
C LYS A 72 14.35 -0.59 -2.73
N GLY A 73 14.21 -1.03 -1.48
CA GLY A 73 14.66 -0.32 -0.28
C GLY A 73 13.53 0.38 0.48
N ASP A 74 12.38 0.60 -0.15
CA ASP A 74 11.27 1.27 0.52
C ASP A 74 10.71 0.43 1.68
N PRO A 75 10.45 1.06 2.84
CA PRO A 75 9.72 0.44 3.92
C PRO A 75 8.23 0.40 3.58
N VAL A 76 7.63 -0.79 3.68
CA VAL A 76 6.24 -1.01 3.24
C VAL A 76 5.43 -1.77 4.27
N ILE A 77 4.13 -1.49 4.27
CA ILE A 77 3.09 -2.27 4.93
C ILE A 77 2.24 -2.90 3.84
N VAL A 78 2.08 -4.21 3.89
CA VAL A 78 1.30 -4.98 2.93
C VAL A 78 0.25 -5.77 3.65
N SER A 79 -1.02 -5.58 3.31
CA SER A 79 -2.14 -6.37 3.81
C SER A 79 -2.77 -7.18 2.67
N GLY A 80 -3.08 -8.43 2.94
CA GLY A 80 -3.63 -9.34 1.94
C GLY A 80 -3.96 -10.71 2.52
N LYS A 81 -3.98 -11.71 1.66
CA LYS A 81 -4.23 -13.10 2.03
C LYS A 81 -3.10 -14.01 1.53
N LEU A 82 -2.72 -14.96 2.38
CA LEU A 82 -1.76 -16.00 1.99
C LEU A 82 -2.43 -16.99 1.04
N ARG A 83 -1.68 -17.36 0.01
CA ARG A 83 -2.05 -18.41 -0.94
C ARG A 83 -0.87 -19.30 -1.22
N THR A 84 -1.12 -20.59 -1.30
CA THR A 84 -0.14 -21.55 -1.81
C THR A 84 -0.34 -21.64 -3.32
N ARG A 85 0.73 -21.35 -4.05
CA ARG A 85 0.81 -21.59 -5.49
C ARG A 85 1.57 -22.87 -5.74
N GLU A 86 0.96 -23.80 -6.45
CA GLU A 86 1.57 -25.07 -6.85
C GLU A 86 1.81 -25.06 -8.36
N TRP A 87 2.92 -25.68 -8.76
CA TRP A 87 3.21 -25.90 -10.17
C TRP A 87 4.06 -27.16 -10.32
N THR A 88 4.02 -27.74 -11.52
CA THR A 88 4.88 -28.84 -11.90
C THR A 88 6.00 -28.29 -12.77
N THR A 89 7.24 -28.66 -12.45
CA THR A 89 8.41 -28.29 -13.26
C THR A 89 8.43 -29.15 -14.55
N ASP A 90 9.22 -28.73 -15.53
CA ASP A 90 9.43 -29.49 -16.78
C ASP A 90 9.99 -30.90 -16.55
N GLN A 91 10.59 -31.13 -15.38
CA GLN A 91 11.09 -32.45 -14.93
C GLN A 91 10.03 -33.27 -14.20
N GLY A 92 8.77 -32.79 -14.12
CA GLY A 92 7.68 -33.50 -13.46
C GLY A 92 7.63 -33.38 -11.94
N GLU A 93 8.50 -32.54 -11.33
CA GLU A 93 8.49 -32.30 -9.89
C GLU A 93 7.37 -31.33 -9.51
N ARG A 94 6.60 -31.66 -8.48
CA ARG A 94 5.64 -30.73 -7.87
C ARG A 94 6.38 -29.78 -6.94
N ARG A 95 6.19 -28.48 -7.15
CA ARG A 95 6.71 -27.43 -6.28
C ARG A 95 5.60 -26.55 -5.80
N SER A 96 5.75 -26.01 -4.58
CA SER A 96 4.80 -25.07 -3.98
C SER A 96 5.54 -23.90 -3.37
N VAL A 97 4.90 -22.74 -3.36
CA VAL A 97 5.38 -21.54 -2.69
C VAL A 97 4.21 -20.81 -2.06
N VAL A 98 4.43 -20.26 -0.87
CA VAL A 98 3.47 -19.37 -0.23
C VAL A 98 3.70 -17.96 -0.72
N GLU A 99 2.66 -17.35 -1.23
CA GLU A 99 2.65 -15.98 -1.76
C GLU A 99 1.58 -15.16 -1.04
N LEU A 100 1.80 -13.85 -0.93
CA LEU A 100 0.82 -12.90 -0.42
C LEU A 100 0.10 -12.24 -1.59
N GLU A 101 -1.19 -12.50 -1.72
CA GLU A 101 -2.06 -11.76 -2.63
C GLU A 101 -2.52 -10.48 -1.92
N ALA A 102 -1.94 -9.34 -2.32
CA ALA A 102 -2.15 -8.09 -1.63
C ALA A 102 -3.52 -7.47 -1.96
N ASN A 103 -4.20 -6.98 -0.93
CA ASN A 103 -5.40 -6.15 -1.02
C ASN A 103 -5.04 -4.66 -0.83
N ALA A 104 -4.00 -4.37 -0.04
CA ALA A 104 -3.49 -3.02 0.18
C ALA A 104 -1.96 -3.04 0.32
N VAL A 105 -1.32 -2.02 -0.21
CA VAL A 105 0.12 -1.75 -0.07
C VAL A 105 0.30 -0.27 0.15
N GLY A 106 1.18 0.09 1.06
CA GLY A 106 1.54 1.48 1.31
C GLY A 106 2.91 1.61 1.95
N PRO A 107 3.48 2.83 1.94
CA PRO A 107 4.71 3.11 2.66
C PRO A 107 4.48 3.04 4.17
N ASP A 108 5.49 2.55 4.89
CA ASP A 108 5.52 2.58 6.36
C ASP A 108 5.97 3.96 6.83
N LEU A 109 5.00 4.80 7.22
CA LEU A 109 5.24 6.19 7.62
C LEU A 109 5.98 6.32 8.98
N ALA A 110 6.17 5.25 9.72
CA ALA A 110 7.07 5.26 10.87
C ALA A 110 8.55 5.30 10.44
N ARG A 111 8.84 4.94 9.19
CA ARG A 111 10.20 4.81 8.66
C ARG A 111 10.50 5.71 7.46
N CYS A 112 9.48 6.33 6.85
CA CYS A 112 9.63 7.23 5.70
C CYS A 112 8.53 8.30 5.69
N ALA A 113 8.70 9.31 4.83
CA ALA A 113 7.66 10.27 4.48
C ALA A 113 7.14 9.98 3.06
N ALA A 114 5.84 10.20 2.83
CA ALA A 114 5.24 9.97 1.51
C ALA A 114 4.29 11.09 1.12
N THR A 115 4.23 11.41 -0.16
CA THR A 115 3.26 12.32 -0.76
C THR A 115 2.15 11.53 -1.42
N VAL A 116 0.90 11.85 -1.08
CA VAL A 116 -0.28 11.13 -1.60
C VAL A 116 -0.91 11.91 -2.74
N ARG A 117 -1.07 11.24 -3.89
CA ARG A 117 -1.89 11.73 -5.01
C ARG A 117 -3.17 10.92 -5.08
N LYS A 118 -4.32 11.58 -4.87
CA LYS A 118 -5.62 10.93 -5.05
C LYS A 118 -5.87 10.66 -6.54
N GLN A 119 -6.09 9.39 -6.90
CA GLN A 119 -6.60 9.07 -8.22
C GLN A 119 -8.14 9.13 -8.19
N ARG A 120 -8.71 9.98 -9.03
CA ARG A 120 -10.16 10.07 -9.20
C ARG A 120 -10.65 8.73 -9.77
N ARG A 121 -11.60 8.11 -9.09
CA ARG A 121 -12.30 6.95 -9.65
C ARG A 121 -13.13 7.49 -10.82
N GLU A 122 -12.83 7.09 -12.05
CA GLU A 122 -13.77 7.30 -13.15
C GLU A 122 -15.03 6.49 -12.81
N GLU A 123 -16.07 7.19 -12.38
CA GLU A 123 -17.38 6.60 -12.24
C GLU A 123 -17.86 6.31 -13.67
N PRO A 124 -18.28 5.07 -13.99
CA PRO A 124 -18.86 4.81 -15.30
C PRO A 124 -20.06 5.76 -15.49
N PRO A 125 -20.27 6.32 -16.69
CA PRO A 125 -21.39 7.22 -16.96
C PRO A 125 -22.68 6.53 -16.55
N ARG A 126 -23.40 7.15 -15.61
CA ARG A 126 -24.75 6.70 -15.25
C ARG A 126 -25.62 6.92 -16.49
N ALA A 127 -26.10 5.85 -17.07
CA ALA A 127 -27.11 5.91 -18.10
C ALA A 127 -28.43 6.45 -17.50
N GLY A 128 -28.83 7.64 -17.93
CA GLY A 128 -30.16 8.21 -17.71
C GLY A 128 -30.25 9.14 -16.52
N ASP A 129 -30.04 10.42 -16.78
CA ASP A 129 -30.85 11.52 -16.26
C ASP A 129 -30.62 12.73 -17.19
N ASP A 130 -31.49 12.82 -18.19
CA ASP A 130 -31.75 14.08 -18.90
C ASP A 130 -32.59 14.96 -17.95
N ASP A 131 -31.96 15.80 -17.18
CA ASP A 131 -32.59 17.04 -16.72
C ASP A 131 -31.53 18.13 -16.54
N ALA A 132 -31.66 19.13 -17.39
CA ALA A 132 -30.82 20.29 -17.45
C ALA A 132 -31.19 21.25 -16.30
N THR A 133 -30.25 21.40 -15.34
CA THR A 133 -30.22 22.62 -14.54
C THR A 133 -28.77 23.07 -14.40
N ALA A 134 -28.45 24.13 -15.12
CA ALA A 134 -27.15 24.76 -15.14
C ALA A 134 -26.77 25.32 -13.77
N SER A 135 -25.66 24.81 -13.20
CA SER A 135 -24.94 25.48 -12.14
C SER A 135 -23.66 26.10 -12.72
N PRO A 136 -23.20 27.23 -12.20
CA PRO A 136 -22.21 28.10 -12.86
C PRO A 136 -20.85 27.39 -13.00
N GLU A 137 -20.27 27.50 -14.20
CA GLU A 137 -18.95 27.03 -14.57
C GLU A 137 -17.86 27.67 -13.70
N GLU A 138 -17.29 26.89 -12.78
CA GLU A 138 -15.98 27.24 -12.20
C GLU A 138 -14.89 27.00 -13.26
N LYS A 139 -14.15 28.04 -13.59
CA LYS A 139 -13.10 28.01 -14.62
C LYS A 139 -11.97 27.06 -14.20
N PRO A 140 -11.38 26.29 -15.14
CA PRO A 140 -10.30 25.34 -14.86
C PRO A 140 -9.04 25.94 -14.22
N SER A 141 -8.85 27.27 -14.30
CA SER A 141 -7.72 28.00 -13.71
C SER A 141 -7.72 28.02 -12.18
N ASP A 142 -8.91 27.95 -11.53
CA ASP A 142 -8.99 28.07 -10.06
C ASP A 142 -8.77 26.74 -9.34
N LEU A 143 -8.93 25.62 -10.05
CA LEU A 143 -8.64 24.28 -9.53
C LEU A 143 -7.15 23.96 -9.50
N LEU A 144 -6.36 24.53 -10.42
CA LEU A 144 -4.90 24.34 -10.44
C LEU A 144 -4.19 25.12 -9.34
N ALA A 145 -4.73 26.27 -8.93
CA ALA A 145 -4.18 27.09 -7.85
C ALA A 145 -4.35 26.45 -6.45
N ARG A 146 -5.35 25.55 -6.28
CA ARG A 146 -5.57 24.83 -5.02
C ARG A 146 -4.76 23.53 -4.88
N ALA A 147 -4.28 22.98 -5.98
CA ALA A 147 -3.54 21.72 -5.97
C ALA A 147 -2.07 21.85 -5.52
N ASP A 148 -1.53 23.08 -5.51
CA ASP A 148 -0.12 23.35 -5.26
C ASP A 148 0.17 23.88 -3.84
N GLN A 149 -0.83 23.95 -2.97
CA GLN A 149 -0.61 24.29 -1.56
C GLN A 149 -0.32 23.00 -0.78
N PRO A 150 0.91 22.80 -0.28
CA PRO A 150 1.18 21.73 0.66
C PRO A 150 0.30 21.98 1.90
N TYR A 151 -0.44 20.95 2.32
CA TYR A 151 -1.19 20.96 3.58
C TYR A 151 -0.19 21.16 4.72
N ARG A 152 -0.01 22.42 5.13
CA ARG A 152 0.79 22.77 6.31
C ARG A 152 -0.10 22.63 7.53
N VAL A 153 0.08 21.56 8.26
CA VAL A 153 -0.40 21.51 9.65
C VAL A 153 0.45 22.52 10.43
N SER A 154 -0.17 23.55 10.93
CA SER A 154 0.50 24.54 11.78
C SER A 154 0.87 23.86 13.11
N LEU A 155 2.02 24.22 13.69
CA LEU A 155 2.41 23.75 15.03
C LEU A 155 1.37 24.12 16.10
N SER A 156 0.57 25.19 15.87
CA SER A 156 -0.57 25.57 16.71
C SER A 156 -1.70 24.54 16.67
N ASP A 157 -1.98 23.93 15.51
CA ASP A 157 -3.04 22.93 15.36
C ASP A 157 -2.68 21.61 16.05
N LEU A 158 -1.39 21.28 16.08
CA LEU A 158 -0.87 20.12 16.81
C LEU A 158 -0.90 20.35 18.34
N ALA A 159 -0.66 21.59 18.80
CA ALA A 159 -0.73 21.95 20.21
C ALA A 159 -2.15 21.92 20.74
N GLU A 160 -3.14 22.30 19.92
CA GLU A 160 -4.57 22.24 20.26
C GLU A 160 -5.06 20.79 20.38
N ALA A 161 -4.61 19.91 19.50
CA ALA A 161 -4.95 18.48 19.51
C ALA A 161 -4.32 17.71 20.69
N ALA A 162 -3.25 18.25 21.30
CA ALA A 162 -2.53 17.63 22.41
C ALA A 162 -3.04 18.05 23.81
N ARG A 163 -4.13 18.82 23.89
CA ARG A 163 -4.70 19.19 25.19
C ARG A 163 -5.24 17.95 25.92
N PRO A 164 -4.79 17.70 27.16
CA PRO A 164 -5.35 16.62 27.96
C PRO A 164 -6.83 16.88 28.25
N LEU A 165 -7.66 15.85 28.05
CA LEU A 165 -9.07 15.87 28.43
C LEU A 165 -9.17 16.08 29.94
N VAL A 166 -9.68 17.23 30.35
CA VAL A 166 -9.99 17.50 31.76
C VAL A 166 -11.17 16.61 32.14
N PRO A 167 -11.07 15.76 33.19
CA PRO A 167 -12.19 14.98 33.63
C PRO A 167 -13.31 15.89 34.17
N ALA A 168 -14.55 15.57 33.80
CA ALA A 168 -15.73 16.28 34.27
C ALA A 168 -15.83 16.19 35.83
N PRO A 169 -16.23 17.27 36.51
CA PRO A 169 -16.43 17.24 37.93
C PRO A 169 -17.62 16.32 38.28
N VAL A 170 -17.43 15.51 39.32
CA VAL A 170 -18.43 14.63 39.96
C VAL A 170 -19.47 15.48 40.69
#